data_41fea1e5ca3cd14eb26a85696866e02c
#
_entry.id   41fea1e5ca3cd14eb26a85696866e02c
#
_cell.length_a   1.000
_cell.length_b   1.000
_cell.length_c   1.000
_cell.angle_alpha   90.00
_cell.angle_beta   90.00
_cell.angle_gamma   90.00
#
_symmetry.space_group_name_H-M   'P 1'
#
loop_
_entity.id
_entity.type
_entity.pdbx_description
1 polymer ?
#
loop_
_entity_poly.entity_id
_entity_poly.type
_entity_poly.pdbx_seq_one_letter_code
_entity_poly.pdbx_strand_id
1 'polypeptide(L)' 'MQKMQKKQKRSGEALQIAVKRREAKSKGEKERYKHLNAAFQRIARRET' A
#
# COMPACT_ATOMS: atom_id res chain seq x y z
N MET A 1 -5.56 11.97 20.40
CA MET A 1 -5.75 11.68 20.03
C MET A 1 -6.02 10.97 19.40
N GLN A 2 -6.01 10.47 18.95
CA GLN A 2 -6.24 9.85 18.27
C GLN A 2 -7.06 9.55 17.73
N LYS A 3 -7.44 9.57 17.62
CA LYS A 3 -8.37 9.35 17.25
C LYS A 3 -8.63 9.39 16.08
N MET A 4 -8.35 9.70 15.45
CA MET A 4 -8.58 9.84 14.30
C MET A 4 -8.36 8.83 13.51
N GLN A 5 -7.93 8.04 13.65
CA GLN A 5 -7.64 7.07 12.85
C GLN A 5 -8.68 6.29 12.53
N LYS A 6 -9.65 6.28 12.97
CA LYS A 6 -10.63 5.44 12.69
C LYS A 6 -11.15 5.59 11.39
N LYS A 7 -11.11 6.56 10.76
CA LYS A 7 -11.69 6.67 9.54
C LYS A 7 -10.97 6.06 8.48
N GLN A 8 -9.88 5.68 8.56
CA GLN A 8 -9.25 5.14 7.47
C GLN A 8 -9.28 3.77 7.40
N LYS A 9 -10.20 3.07 7.80
CA LYS A 9 -10.23 1.71 7.70
C LYS A 9 -10.11 1.19 6.35
N ARG A 10 -10.69 1.74 5.38
CA ARG A 10 -10.61 1.14 4.08
C ARG A 10 -9.26 1.38 3.51
N SER A 11 -8.53 2.31 3.95
CA SER A 11 -7.26 2.53 3.37
C SER A 11 -6.19 1.70 4.00
N GLY A 12 -6.47 0.95 5.00
CA GLY A 12 -5.46 0.17 5.66
C GLY A 12 -4.69 -0.74 4.73
N GLU A 13 -5.44 -1.43 3.85
CA GLU A 13 -4.79 -2.34 2.95
C GLU A 13 -3.88 -1.62 1.98
N ALA A 14 -4.36 -0.59 1.38
CA ALA A 14 -3.55 0.16 0.43
C ALA A 14 -2.33 0.77 1.12
N LEU A 15 -2.54 1.23 2.34
CA LEU A 15 -1.43 1.84 3.04
C LEU A 15 -0.34 0.82 3.33
N GLN A 16 -0.71 -0.38 3.73
CA GLN A 16 0.27 -1.40 3.99
C GLN A 16 1.05 -1.74 2.75
N ILE A 17 0.38 -1.85 1.64
CA ILE A 17 1.06 -2.18 0.40
C ILE A 17 1.99 -1.05 0.00
N ALA A 18 1.57 0.18 0.22
CA ALA A 18 2.41 1.31 -0.12
C ALA A 18 3.70 1.29 0.68
N VAL A 19 3.60 0.95 1.96
CA VAL A 19 4.77 0.88 2.81
C VAL A 19 5.70 -0.23 2.34
N LYS A 20 5.14 -1.39 2.03
CA LYS A 20 5.96 -2.50 1.57
C LYS A 20 6.61 -2.16 0.25
N ARG A 21 5.90 -1.44 -0.59
CA ARG A 21 6.44 -1.07 -1.87
C ARG A 21 7.68 -0.20 -1.68
N ARG A 22 7.58 0.76 -0.75
CA ARG A 22 8.71 1.63 -0.49
C ARG A 22 9.89 0.82 0.04
N GLU A 23 9.63 -0.14 0.91
CA GLU A 23 10.70 -0.94 1.45
C GLU A 23 11.36 -1.76 0.36
N ALA A 24 10.56 -2.35 -0.51
CA ALA A 24 11.11 -3.17 -1.57
C ALA A 24 11.99 -2.33 -2.48
N LYS A 25 11.55 -1.13 -2.76
CA LYS A 25 12.32 -0.26 -3.61
C LYS A 25 13.64 0.12 -2.94
N SER A 26 13.57 0.41 -1.65
CA SER A 26 14.76 0.79 -0.92
C SER A 26 15.78 -0.34 -0.88
N LYS A 27 15.28 -1.56 -0.77
CA LYS A 27 16.18 -2.70 -0.73
C LYS A 27 16.60 -3.17 -2.10
N GLY A 28 16.05 -2.61 -3.12
CA GLY A 28 16.40 -3.04 -4.46
C GLY A 28 15.71 -4.30 -4.90
N GLU A 29 14.63 -4.68 -4.29
CA GLU A 29 13.89 -5.88 -4.67
C GLU A 29 12.92 -5.53 -5.76
N LYS A 30 13.37 -5.47 -6.98
CA LYS A 30 12.53 -5.07 -8.08
C LYS A 30 11.32 -5.95 -8.29
N GLU A 31 11.51 -7.24 -8.25
CA GLU A 31 10.39 -8.12 -8.47
C GLU A 31 9.33 -7.94 -7.42
N ARG A 32 9.75 -7.82 -6.17
CA ARG A 32 8.81 -7.64 -5.12
C ARG A 32 8.08 -6.32 -5.31
N TYR A 33 8.82 -5.31 -5.71
CA TYR A 33 8.23 -4.00 -5.92
C TYR A 33 7.16 -4.09 -7.01
N LYS A 34 7.42 -4.82 -8.07
CA LYS A 34 6.46 -4.95 -9.15
C LYS A 34 5.17 -5.60 -8.65
N HIS A 35 5.30 -6.65 -7.86
CA HIS A 35 4.13 -7.33 -7.36
C HIS A 35 3.32 -6.41 -6.45
N LEU A 36 4.01 -5.69 -5.58
CA LEU A 36 3.31 -4.81 -4.66
C LEU A 36 2.67 -3.66 -5.41
N ASN A 37 3.34 -3.17 -6.42
CA ASN A 37 2.81 -2.09 -7.21
C ASN A 37 1.52 -2.52 -7.92
N ALA A 38 1.53 -3.72 -8.48
CA ALA A 38 0.35 -4.22 -9.15
C ALA A 38 -0.80 -4.37 -8.18
N ALA A 39 -0.52 -4.90 -7.00
CA ALA A 39 -1.55 -5.06 -6.00
C ALA A 39 -2.11 -3.71 -5.59
N PHE A 40 -1.23 -2.73 -5.44
CA PHE A 40 -1.66 -1.42 -5.03
C PHE A 40 -2.59 -0.81 -6.08
N GLN A 41 -2.25 -0.98 -7.34
CA GLN A 41 -3.08 -0.43 -8.39
C GLN A 41 -4.43 -1.10 -8.43
N ARG A 42 -4.47 -2.38 -8.18
CA ARG A 42 -5.74 -3.07 -8.20
C ARG A 42 -6.65 -2.53 -7.11
N ILE A 43 -6.10 -2.29 -5.93
CA ILE A 43 -6.89 -1.77 -4.85
C ILE A 43 -7.34 -0.37 -5.16
N ALA A 44 -6.47 0.42 -5.74
CA ALA A 44 -6.82 1.80 -6.08
C ALA A 44 -7.97 1.82 -7.07
N ARG A 45 -7.94 0.90 -8.05
CA ARG A 45 -9.02 0.87 -9.00
C ARG A 45 -10.33 0.48 -8.35
N ARG A 46 -10.28 -0.47 -7.45
CA ARG A 46 -11.50 -0.89 -6.81
C ARG A 46 -12.11 0.24 -6.02
N GLU A 47 -11.28 1.02 -5.38
CA GLU A 47 -11.78 2.08 -4.56
C GLU A 47 -12.33 3.22 -5.37
N THR A 48 -11.93 3.37 -6.54
CA THR A 48 -12.45 4.42 -7.37
C THR A 48 -13.82 4.06 -7.87
#